data_3501be9729707309b2bc337072a04ab9
#
_entry.id   3501be9729707309b2bc337072a04ab9
#
_cell.length_a   1.000
_cell.length_b   1.000
_cell.length_c   1.000
_cell.angle_alpha   90.00
_cell.angle_beta   90.00
_cell.angle_gamma   90.00
#
_symmetry.space_group_name_H-M   'P 1'
#
loop_
_entity.id
_entity.type
_entity.pdbx_description
1 polymer ?
#
loop_
_entity_poly.entity_id
_entity_poly.type
_entity_poly.pdbx_seq_one_letter_code
_entity_poly.pdbx_strand_id
1 'polypeptide(L)'
;MNSNIFTNNIKTIEFDALIVGGGGSGMRASLELAKSGLKTAVVSKVFPTRSHTVSAQGGITCAIASEDPNDDWRWHMYDTVKGADFIGDQDAIEYLCSEGPKAVFELEHMGLPFSRFENGRIYQRPFGGQSKDFGKGGQAARTCAAADRTGHALLHTLYQNNVKEGTNFLNEWFAVDVVKNSKNEVTGVIAFSIEYGEVAYLKAQSTVMATGGAGRIYASTTNALINTGDGLAMTLRAGFPAQDMEMWQFHPTGIYGAGSLVTEGCRGEGGYLINKDGERFMERYAPNVKDLAGRDVVARSMVLEILEGRGCGENKDHIFLKLDHLGADVLNAKLPGICELSRTFAHVDPIYEPIPVVPT
;
A
#
# COMPACT_ATOMS: atom_id res chain seq x y z
N MET A 1 34.63 -9.54 35.36
CA MET A 1 34.39 -9.42 33.91
C MET A 1 34.40 -7.95 33.59
N ASN A 2 35.30 -7.51 32.70
CA ASN A 2 35.62 -6.09 32.49
C ASN A 2 34.39 -5.34 31.91
N SER A 3 33.89 -4.35 32.65
CA SER A 3 32.82 -3.41 32.31
C SER A 3 33.23 -2.32 31.29
N ASN A 4 34.32 -2.50 30.54
CA ASN A 4 34.93 -1.46 29.69
C ASN A 4 34.67 -1.63 28.18
N ILE A 5 33.65 -2.41 27.77
CA ILE A 5 33.41 -2.67 26.33
C ILE A 5 32.51 -1.62 25.65
N PHE A 6 31.89 -0.68 26.37
CA PHE A 6 30.90 0.25 25.81
C PHE A 6 31.17 1.76 26.09
N THR A 7 32.41 2.19 26.16
CA THR A 7 32.72 3.62 26.22
C THR A 7 33.11 4.25 24.87
N ASN A 8 32.75 3.66 23.75
CA ASN A 8 32.82 4.34 22.48
C ASN A 8 31.69 5.37 22.42
N ASN A 9 32.05 6.67 22.39
CA ASN A 9 31.11 7.76 22.19
C ASN A 9 30.29 7.48 20.92
N ILE A 10 28.98 7.16 21.09
CA ILE A 10 28.06 7.04 19.96
C ILE A 10 28.06 8.38 19.21
N LYS A 11 28.33 8.35 17.91
CA LYS A 11 28.33 9.54 17.06
C LYS A 11 26.92 10.16 17.07
N THR A 12 26.82 11.45 17.34
CA THR A 12 25.60 12.22 17.27
C THR A 12 25.55 13.00 15.96
N ILE A 13 24.42 12.87 15.23
CA ILE A 13 24.15 13.63 14.02
C ILE A 13 22.84 14.39 14.25
N GLU A 14 22.86 15.71 14.03
CA GLU A 14 21.72 16.59 14.35
C GLU A 14 20.95 17.03 13.11
N PHE A 15 19.63 17.01 13.23
CA PHE A 15 18.65 17.45 12.23
C PHE A 15 17.55 18.28 12.91
N ASP A 16 16.84 19.09 12.13
CA ASP A 16 15.61 19.74 12.61
C ASP A 16 14.47 18.74 12.63
N ALA A 17 14.34 17.94 11.57
CA ALA A 17 13.34 16.91 11.44
C ALA A 17 13.95 15.57 10.96
N LEU A 18 13.51 14.48 11.58
CA LEU A 18 13.92 13.12 11.24
C LEU A 18 12.70 12.31 10.83
N ILE A 19 12.77 11.67 9.67
CA ILE A 19 11.73 10.78 9.17
C ILE A 19 12.26 9.34 9.21
N VAL A 20 11.58 8.46 9.94
CA VAL A 20 11.92 7.04 10.00
C VAL A 20 11.01 6.28 9.04
N GLY A 21 11.57 5.87 7.90
CA GLY A 21 10.90 5.18 6.82
C GLY A 21 10.84 5.97 5.51
N GLY A 22 11.45 5.43 4.45
CA GLY A 22 11.56 6.04 3.12
C GLY A 22 10.44 5.63 2.16
N GLY A 23 9.24 5.29 2.66
CA GLY A 23 8.06 5.00 1.85
C GLY A 23 7.32 6.27 1.39
N GLY A 24 6.17 6.11 0.73
CA GLY A 24 5.38 7.23 0.20
C GLY A 24 5.06 8.29 1.24
N SER A 25 4.61 7.89 2.44
CA SER A 25 4.28 8.82 3.54
C SER A 25 5.51 9.58 4.03
N GLY A 26 6.62 8.86 4.27
CA GLY A 26 7.86 9.49 4.74
C GLY A 26 8.45 10.44 3.71
N MET A 27 8.44 10.05 2.43
CA MET A 27 8.94 10.92 1.36
C MET A 27 8.06 12.15 1.12
N ARG A 28 6.73 12.04 1.28
CA ARG A 28 5.85 13.22 1.16
C ARG A 28 6.09 14.18 2.33
N ALA A 29 6.23 13.64 3.55
CA ALA A 29 6.54 14.45 4.74
C ALA A 29 7.91 15.13 4.61
N SER A 30 8.94 14.39 4.24
CA SER A 30 10.29 14.94 4.08
C SER A 30 10.37 16.03 3.01
N LEU A 31 9.64 15.88 1.91
CA LEU A 31 9.58 16.87 0.85
C LEU A 31 9.03 18.21 1.35
N GLU A 32 7.96 18.21 2.14
CA GLU A 32 7.38 19.42 2.71
C GLU A 32 8.33 20.11 3.69
N LEU A 33 8.97 19.32 4.56
CA LEU A 33 9.94 19.83 5.53
C LEU A 33 11.20 20.41 4.85
N ALA A 34 11.69 19.74 3.80
CA ALA A 34 12.84 20.24 3.03
C ALA A 34 12.50 21.55 2.30
N LYS A 35 11.33 21.65 1.65
CA LYS A 35 10.84 22.89 1.03
C LYS A 35 10.70 24.05 2.02
N SER A 36 10.42 23.74 3.29
CA SER A 36 10.38 24.74 4.37
C SER A 36 11.76 25.18 4.86
N GLY A 37 12.84 24.69 4.26
CA GLY A 37 14.22 25.04 4.60
C GLY A 37 14.77 24.34 5.85
N LEU A 38 14.08 23.33 6.37
CA LEU A 38 14.52 22.57 7.53
C LEU A 38 15.59 21.55 7.13
N LYS A 39 16.60 21.38 7.99
CA LYS A 39 17.59 20.30 7.86
C LYS A 39 16.93 18.96 8.15
N THR A 40 16.43 18.32 7.10
CA THR A 40 15.62 17.10 7.16
C THR A 40 16.43 15.87 6.76
N ALA A 41 16.25 14.74 7.47
CA ALA A 41 16.78 13.45 7.06
C ALA A 41 15.72 12.35 7.03
N VAL A 42 15.86 11.44 6.07
CA VAL A 42 15.08 10.21 5.95
C VAL A 42 15.99 9.03 6.28
N VAL A 43 15.62 8.26 7.30
CA VAL A 43 16.29 7.00 7.69
C VAL A 43 15.54 5.85 7.07
N SER A 44 16.21 5.05 6.28
CA SER A 44 15.58 3.91 5.61
C SER A 44 16.48 2.68 5.64
N LYS A 45 15.96 1.55 6.08
CA LYS A 45 16.71 0.28 6.13
C LYS A 45 16.98 -0.34 4.76
N VAL A 46 16.34 0.19 3.73
CA VAL A 46 16.60 -0.13 2.31
C VAL A 46 16.73 1.17 1.53
N PHE A 47 17.24 1.10 0.31
CA PHE A 47 17.18 2.25 -0.58
C PHE A 47 15.72 2.71 -0.75
N PRO A 48 15.40 4.01 -0.64
CA PRO A 48 14.01 4.49 -0.57
C PRO A 48 13.09 3.98 -1.68
N THR A 49 13.57 3.92 -2.94
CA THR A 49 12.79 3.42 -4.07
C THR A 49 12.50 1.91 -4.02
N ARG A 50 13.00 1.20 -3.01
CA ARG A 50 12.69 -0.20 -2.70
C ARG A 50 11.73 -0.37 -1.53
N SER A 51 11.19 0.71 -0.97
CA SER A 51 10.17 0.60 0.08
C SER A 51 8.89 -0.05 -0.46
N HIS A 52 8.06 -0.58 0.45
CA HIS A 52 6.85 -1.33 0.06
C HIS A 52 5.89 -0.55 -0.87
N THR A 53 5.87 0.77 -0.80
CA THR A 53 5.08 1.62 -1.70
C THR A 53 5.32 1.29 -3.19
N VAL A 54 6.54 0.88 -3.57
CA VAL A 54 6.87 0.49 -4.95
C VAL A 54 5.98 -0.64 -5.48
N SER A 55 5.52 -1.52 -4.59
CA SER A 55 4.70 -2.69 -4.93
C SER A 55 3.21 -2.38 -5.08
N ALA A 56 2.76 -1.15 -4.82
CA ALA A 56 1.37 -0.77 -4.97
C ALA A 56 0.99 -0.69 -6.46
N GLN A 57 0.03 -1.52 -6.86
CA GLN A 57 -0.35 -1.72 -8.26
C GLN A 57 -1.67 -1.00 -8.61
N GLY A 58 -2.60 -0.97 -7.67
CA GLY A 58 -4.00 -0.62 -7.91
C GLY A 58 -4.24 0.81 -8.37
N GLY A 59 -3.68 1.76 -7.67
CA GLY A 59 -3.92 3.18 -7.88
C GLY A 59 -4.21 3.92 -6.58
N ILE A 60 -4.63 5.18 -6.72
CA ILE A 60 -5.02 6.08 -5.64
C ILE A 60 -6.52 6.33 -5.77
N THR A 61 -7.32 5.81 -4.84
CA THR A 61 -8.77 6.00 -4.84
C THR A 61 -9.11 7.42 -4.37
N CYS A 62 -9.73 8.20 -5.28
CA CYS A 62 -10.04 9.60 -5.02
C CYS A 62 -11.10 10.13 -6.00
N ALA A 63 -12.08 10.87 -5.49
CA ALA A 63 -13.18 11.44 -6.29
C ALA A 63 -12.74 12.71 -7.01
N ILE A 64 -12.00 12.57 -8.13
CA ILE A 64 -11.58 13.70 -8.99
C ILE A 64 -12.51 13.97 -10.16
N ALA A 65 -13.60 13.26 -10.27
CA ALA A 65 -14.63 13.43 -11.32
C ALA A 65 -14.09 13.34 -12.77
N SER A 66 -13.05 12.52 -13.00
CA SER A 66 -12.48 12.35 -14.34
C SER A 66 -13.31 11.41 -15.22
N GLU A 67 -13.73 10.27 -14.67
CA GLU A 67 -14.57 9.28 -15.37
C GLU A 67 -16.05 9.68 -15.29
N ASP A 68 -16.55 9.95 -14.10
CA ASP A 68 -17.93 10.42 -13.87
C ASP A 68 -17.90 11.86 -13.37
N PRO A 69 -18.42 12.84 -14.16
CA PRO A 69 -18.44 14.24 -13.74
C PRO A 69 -19.26 14.53 -12.46
N ASN A 70 -20.12 13.61 -12.05
CA ASN A 70 -20.94 13.74 -10.85
C ASN A 70 -20.29 13.07 -9.62
N ASP A 71 -19.13 12.38 -9.77
CA ASP A 71 -18.49 11.72 -8.63
C ASP A 71 -18.06 12.76 -7.59
N ASP A 72 -18.39 12.47 -6.32
CA ASP A 72 -18.24 13.40 -5.21
C ASP A 72 -17.51 12.73 -4.04
N TRP A 73 -16.62 13.47 -3.38
CA TRP A 73 -15.86 12.97 -2.24
C TRP A 73 -16.77 12.52 -1.07
N ARG A 74 -18.00 13.03 -0.95
CA ARG A 74 -18.97 12.61 0.06
C ARG A 74 -19.48 11.19 -0.19
N TRP A 75 -19.57 10.77 -1.47
CA TRP A 75 -19.86 9.36 -1.78
C TRP A 75 -18.69 8.47 -1.40
N HIS A 76 -17.45 8.95 -1.64
CA HIS A 76 -16.25 8.25 -1.21
C HIS A 76 -16.18 8.12 0.33
N MET A 77 -16.47 9.21 1.05
CA MET A 77 -16.57 9.20 2.51
C MET A 77 -17.62 8.20 3.01
N TYR A 78 -18.82 8.20 2.41
CA TYR A 78 -19.89 7.25 2.75
C TYR A 78 -19.41 5.81 2.61
N ASP A 79 -18.79 5.45 1.47
CA ASP A 79 -18.27 4.11 1.24
C ASP A 79 -17.18 3.72 2.25
N THR A 80 -16.33 4.68 2.61
CA THR A 80 -15.22 4.46 3.55
C THR A 80 -15.73 4.26 4.99
N VAL A 81 -16.66 5.09 5.44
CA VAL A 81 -17.30 4.93 6.76
C VAL A 81 -18.04 3.60 6.87
N LYS A 82 -18.80 3.25 5.81
CA LYS A 82 -19.53 1.97 5.74
C LYS A 82 -18.57 0.77 5.68
N GLY A 83 -17.50 0.87 4.89
CA GLY A 83 -16.47 -0.17 4.76
C GLY A 83 -15.65 -0.39 6.03
N ALA A 84 -15.60 0.61 6.91
CA ALA A 84 -15.02 0.53 8.25
C ALA A 84 -16.04 0.10 9.33
N ASP A 85 -17.18 -0.44 8.95
CA ASP A 85 -18.28 -0.84 9.86
C ASP A 85 -18.69 0.26 10.87
N PHE A 86 -18.54 1.53 10.49
CA PHE A 86 -18.83 2.74 11.29
C PHE A 86 -17.97 2.92 12.54
N ILE A 87 -16.90 2.15 12.69
CA ILE A 87 -16.00 2.22 13.86
C ILE A 87 -14.73 3.05 13.59
N GLY A 88 -14.51 3.50 12.35
CA GLY A 88 -13.40 4.38 11.99
C GLY A 88 -13.59 5.80 12.52
N ASP A 89 -12.49 6.53 12.68
CA ASP A 89 -12.51 7.96 12.98
C ASP A 89 -13.09 8.73 11.78
N GLN A 90 -14.34 9.20 11.91
CA GLN A 90 -15.08 9.80 10.80
C GLN A 90 -14.54 11.17 10.41
N ASP A 91 -13.96 11.93 11.34
CA ASP A 91 -13.32 13.22 11.04
C ASP A 91 -12.06 13.01 10.20
N ALA A 92 -11.26 11.99 10.51
CA ALA A 92 -10.11 11.60 9.72
C ALA A 92 -10.50 11.08 8.33
N ILE A 93 -11.60 10.33 8.23
CA ILE A 93 -12.14 9.84 6.95
C ILE A 93 -12.65 11.01 6.10
N GLU A 94 -13.38 11.97 6.68
CA GLU A 94 -13.83 13.18 5.98
C GLU A 94 -12.65 13.97 5.43
N TYR A 95 -11.65 14.23 6.26
CA TYR A 95 -10.43 14.92 5.85
C TYR A 95 -9.73 14.22 4.69
N LEU A 96 -9.53 12.90 4.79
CA LEU A 96 -8.89 12.10 3.74
C LEU A 96 -9.66 12.18 2.41
N CYS A 97 -10.98 12.04 2.44
CA CYS A 97 -11.80 12.01 1.24
C CYS A 97 -11.95 13.40 0.60
N SER A 98 -12.06 14.46 1.39
CA SER A 98 -12.22 15.84 0.92
C SER A 98 -10.92 16.43 0.36
N GLU A 99 -9.76 16.14 1.00
CA GLU A 99 -8.45 16.62 0.55
C GLU A 99 -7.80 15.72 -0.51
N GLY A 100 -8.30 14.50 -0.69
CA GLY A 100 -7.77 13.53 -1.64
C GLY A 100 -7.63 14.07 -3.07
N PRO A 101 -8.64 14.78 -3.66
CA PRO A 101 -8.53 15.37 -4.99
C PRO A 101 -7.32 16.29 -5.14
N LYS A 102 -7.08 17.14 -4.16
CA LYS A 102 -5.94 18.06 -4.14
C LYS A 102 -4.61 17.31 -4.10
N ALA A 103 -4.52 16.24 -3.29
CA ALA A 103 -3.31 15.41 -3.20
C ALA A 103 -3.00 14.70 -4.53
N VAL A 104 -4.01 14.21 -5.27
CA VAL A 104 -3.81 13.59 -6.59
C VAL A 104 -3.28 14.60 -7.60
N PHE A 105 -3.86 15.81 -7.68
CA PHE A 105 -3.36 16.85 -8.58
C PHE A 105 -1.99 17.37 -8.18
N GLU A 106 -1.68 17.45 -6.88
CA GLU A 106 -0.34 17.77 -6.42
C GLU A 106 0.70 16.75 -6.91
N LEU A 107 0.40 15.45 -6.82
CA LEU A 107 1.28 14.39 -7.32
C LEU A 107 1.44 14.46 -8.86
N GLU A 108 0.37 14.78 -9.58
CA GLU A 108 0.43 15.02 -11.03
C GLU A 108 1.38 16.16 -11.36
N HIS A 109 1.25 17.29 -10.66
CA HIS A 109 2.13 18.46 -10.86
C HIS A 109 3.59 18.18 -10.45
N MET A 110 3.82 17.26 -9.54
CA MET A 110 5.16 16.76 -9.20
C MET A 110 5.75 15.86 -10.30
N GLY A 111 4.95 15.48 -11.30
CA GLY A 111 5.39 14.66 -12.44
C GLY A 111 4.97 13.19 -12.37
N LEU A 112 3.99 12.81 -11.53
CA LEU A 112 3.48 11.44 -11.53
C LEU A 112 2.73 11.17 -12.84
N PRO A 113 3.18 10.18 -13.66
CA PRO A 113 2.64 9.93 -14.99
C PRO A 113 1.38 9.05 -14.93
N PHE A 114 0.28 9.60 -14.42
CA PHE A 114 -1.00 8.90 -14.47
C PHE A 114 -1.39 8.53 -15.90
N SER A 115 -1.98 7.35 -16.08
CA SER A 115 -2.66 6.99 -17.33
C SER A 115 -3.78 7.98 -17.65
N ARG A 116 -4.11 8.15 -18.92
CA ARG A 116 -5.08 9.14 -19.38
C ARG A 116 -6.20 8.51 -20.21
N PHE A 117 -7.38 9.07 -20.09
CA PHE A 117 -8.42 8.89 -21.11
C PHE A 117 -8.05 9.62 -22.41
N GLU A 118 -8.71 9.33 -23.52
CA GLU A 118 -8.50 9.99 -24.81
C GLU A 118 -8.71 11.52 -24.75
N ASN A 119 -9.56 11.98 -23.84
CA ASN A 119 -9.83 13.40 -23.60
C ASN A 119 -8.75 14.09 -22.73
N GLY A 120 -7.66 13.38 -22.38
CA GLY A 120 -6.55 13.89 -21.59
C GLY A 120 -6.75 13.89 -20.08
N ARG A 121 -7.94 13.53 -19.56
CA ARG A 121 -8.19 13.45 -18.12
C ARG A 121 -7.47 12.25 -17.50
N ILE A 122 -7.16 12.31 -16.20
CA ILE A 122 -6.56 11.20 -15.46
C ILE A 122 -7.48 9.99 -15.53
N TYR A 123 -6.93 8.83 -15.90
CA TYR A 123 -7.66 7.57 -15.94
C TYR A 123 -8.08 7.12 -14.55
N GLN A 124 -9.36 6.79 -14.40
CA GLN A 124 -9.94 6.22 -13.18
C GLN A 124 -10.58 4.86 -13.48
N ARG A 125 -10.33 3.88 -12.61
CA ARG A 125 -10.90 2.53 -12.70
C ARG A 125 -11.78 2.20 -11.49
N PRO A 126 -12.74 1.26 -11.63
CA PRO A 126 -13.53 0.78 -10.51
C PRO A 126 -12.69 -0.07 -9.55
N PHE A 127 -12.99 0.05 -8.26
CA PHE A 127 -12.45 -0.78 -7.19
C PHE A 127 -13.57 -1.24 -6.27
N GLY A 128 -13.36 -2.37 -5.57
CA GLY A 128 -14.35 -2.93 -4.67
C GLY A 128 -14.77 -1.98 -3.56
N GLY A 129 -16.05 -2.03 -3.23
CA GLY A 129 -16.62 -1.22 -2.17
C GLY A 129 -16.82 0.26 -2.54
N GLN A 130 -16.62 0.66 -3.79
CA GLN A 130 -16.84 2.02 -4.26
C GLN A 130 -18.18 2.16 -4.97
N SER A 131 -19.04 3.08 -4.50
CA SER A 131 -20.40 3.25 -5.02
C SER A 131 -20.72 4.72 -5.35
N LYS A 132 -21.73 4.91 -6.21
CA LYS A 132 -22.31 6.22 -6.52
C LYS A 132 -23.52 6.49 -5.62
N ASP A 133 -23.87 7.76 -5.46
CA ASP A 133 -25.08 8.21 -4.77
C ASP A 133 -25.34 7.45 -3.46
N PHE A 134 -24.35 7.47 -2.55
CA PHE A 134 -24.47 6.85 -1.22
C PHE A 134 -24.95 5.39 -1.26
N GLY A 135 -24.37 4.61 -2.17
CA GLY A 135 -24.68 3.19 -2.33
C GLY A 135 -25.87 2.86 -3.22
N LYS A 136 -26.56 3.84 -3.81
CA LYS A 136 -27.77 3.67 -4.63
C LYS A 136 -27.48 3.66 -6.14
N GLY A 137 -26.42 4.33 -6.57
CA GLY A 137 -26.11 4.59 -7.98
C GLY A 137 -25.23 3.55 -8.67
N GLY A 138 -24.97 2.40 -8.07
CA GLY A 138 -24.10 1.36 -8.62
C GLY A 138 -22.61 1.63 -8.39
N GLN A 139 -21.74 0.94 -9.16
CA GLN A 139 -20.28 0.99 -9.02
C GLN A 139 -19.69 2.34 -9.43
N ALA A 140 -18.80 2.91 -8.61
CA ALA A 140 -18.02 4.08 -8.96
C ALA A 140 -16.62 3.71 -9.46
N ALA A 141 -16.10 4.47 -10.42
CA ALA A 141 -14.73 4.38 -10.90
C ALA A 141 -13.97 5.63 -10.45
N ARG A 142 -13.27 5.56 -9.30
CA ARG A 142 -12.54 6.71 -8.73
C ARG A 142 -11.08 6.41 -8.40
N THR A 143 -10.55 5.26 -8.81
CA THR A 143 -9.16 4.91 -8.54
C THR A 143 -8.24 5.38 -9.67
N CYS A 144 -7.47 6.44 -9.40
CA CYS A 144 -6.50 7.04 -10.31
C CYS A 144 -5.28 6.14 -10.47
N ALA A 145 -4.92 5.75 -11.68
CA ALA A 145 -3.89 4.76 -11.91
C ALA A 145 -2.83 5.18 -12.93
N ALA A 146 -1.61 4.65 -12.75
CA ALA A 146 -0.56 4.61 -13.76
C ALA A 146 -0.37 3.13 -14.14
N ALA A 147 -1.16 2.64 -15.09
CA ALA A 147 -1.33 1.23 -15.43
C ALA A 147 -1.51 0.36 -14.16
N ASP A 148 -0.71 -0.68 -13.97
CA ASP A 148 -0.64 -1.50 -12.76
C ASP A 148 0.63 -1.25 -11.93
N ARG A 149 1.25 -0.08 -12.09
CA ARG A 149 2.54 0.32 -11.47
C ARG A 149 2.45 1.67 -10.76
N THR A 150 1.30 2.04 -10.24
CA THR A 150 1.06 3.36 -9.62
C THR A 150 2.01 3.63 -8.46
N GLY A 151 2.28 2.64 -7.61
CA GLY A 151 3.20 2.78 -6.48
C GLY A 151 4.65 3.00 -6.91
N HIS A 152 5.11 2.34 -7.97
CA HIS A 152 6.42 2.58 -8.56
C HIS A 152 6.52 4.03 -9.06
N ALA A 153 5.55 4.47 -9.84
CA ALA A 153 5.50 5.84 -10.35
C ALA A 153 5.50 6.87 -9.22
N LEU A 154 4.63 6.68 -8.21
CA LEU A 154 4.52 7.54 -7.03
C LEU A 154 5.86 7.66 -6.29
N LEU A 155 6.47 6.53 -5.98
CA LEU A 155 7.68 6.50 -5.16
C LEU A 155 8.87 7.16 -5.86
N HIS A 156 9.04 6.91 -7.16
CA HIS A 156 10.08 7.54 -7.96
C HIS A 156 9.85 9.04 -8.12
N THR A 157 8.61 9.48 -8.33
CA THR A 157 8.26 10.90 -8.39
C THR A 157 8.61 11.62 -7.08
N LEU A 158 8.22 11.05 -5.93
CA LEU A 158 8.54 11.63 -4.62
C LEU A 158 10.04 11.62 -4.34
N TYR A 159 10.75 10.56 -4.70
CA TYR A 159 12.19 10.47 -4.51
C TYR A 159 12.93 11.55 -5.31
N GLN A 160 12.62 11.71 -6.61
CA GLN A 160 13.23 12.73 -7.47
C GLN A 160 13.02 14.15 -6.92
N ASN A 161 11.79 14.45 -6.47
CA ASN A 161 11.48 15.75 -5.88
C ASN A 161 12.24 15.98 -4.56
N ASN A 162 12.38 14.97 -3.71
CA ASN A 162 13.17 15.03 -2.49
C ASN A 162 14.66 15.29 -2.77
N VAL A 163 15.23 14.61 -3.77
CA VAL A 163 16.62 14.83 -4.19
C VAL A 163 16.83 16.27 -4.66
N LYS A 164 15.87 16.78 -5.45
CA LYS A 164 15.90 18.17 -5.94
C LYS A 164 15.88 19.19 -4.81
N GLU A 165 15.10 18.95 -3.75
CA GLU A 165 15.00 19.83 -2.58
C GLU A 165 16.11 19.59 -1.52
N GLY A 166 17.06 18.71 -1.80
CA GLY A 166 18.22 18.50 -0.93
C GLY A 166 17.94 17.69 0.35
N THR A 167 16.89 16.87 0.38
CA THR A 167 16.63 15.95 1.50
C THR A 167 17.82 15.03 1.73
N ASN A 168 18.28 14.89 2.99
CA ASN A 168 19.34 13.95 3.35
C ASN A 168 18.78 12.54 3.48
N PHE A 169 19.32 11.59 2.73
CA PHE A 169 18.97 10.19 2.84
C PHE A 169 20.04 9.38 3.55
N LEU A 170 19.65 8.75 4.65
CA LEU A 170 20.46 7.75 5.36
C LEU A 170 19.97 6.37 4.89
N ASN A 171 20.49 5.95 3.73
CA ASN A 171 20.15 4.67 3.09
C ASN A 171 20.84 3.52 3.81
N GLU A 172 20.13 2.38 3.96
CA GLU A 172 20.62 1.19 4.64
C GLU A 172 20.99 1.45 6.10
N TRP A 173 20.24 2.36 6.73
CA TRP A 173 20.28 2.60 8.16
C TRP A 173 19.04 2.05 8.83
N PHE A 174 19.25 1.14 9.77
CA PHE A 174 18.20 0.52 10.57
C PHE A 174 17.96 1.34 11.83
N ALA A 175 16.77 1.94 11.97
CA ALA A 175 16.36 2.58 13.21
C ALA A 175 16.07 1.52 14.26
N VAL A 176 16.75 1.57 15.39
CA VAL A 176 16.71 0.53 16.45
C VAL A 176 15.69 0.90 17.52
N ASP A 177 15.81 2.10 18.09
CA ASP A 177 14.92 2.56 19.15
C ASP A 177 14.74 4.09 19.14
N VAL A 178 13.60 4.52 19.68
CA VAL A 178 13.28 5.93 19.94
C VAL A 178 13.99 6.40 21.20
N VAL A 179 14.61 7.58 21.15
CA VAL A 179 15.29 8.22 22.29
C VAL A 179 14.39 9.27 22.90
N LYS A 180 14.24 9.26 24.23
CA LYS A 180 13.49 10.25 25.00
C LYS A 180 14.38 10.94 26.03
N ASN A 181 14.08 12.20 26.32
CA ASN A 181 14.71 12.94 27.41
C ASN A 181 14.04 12.67 28.77
N SER A 182 14.52 13.30 29.82
CA SER A 182 13.99 13.18 31.19
C SER A 182 12.54 13.68 31.35
N LYS A 183 12.04 14.47 30.38
CA LYS A 183 10.65 14.95 30.33
C LYS A 183 9.73 14.02 29.50
N ASN A 184 10.24 12.88 29.07
CA ASN A 184 9.52 11.93 28.22
C ASN A 184 9.23 12.45 26.78
N GLU A 185 9.97 13.49 26.33
CA GLU A 185 9.88 14.02 24.96
C GLU A 185 10.83 13.24 24.03
N VAL A 186 10.37 12.93 22.81
CA VAL A 186 11.20 12.29 21.79
C VAL A 186 12.26 13.27 21.29
N THR A 187 13.52 12.83 21.27
CA THR A 187 14.67 13.64 20.85
C THR A 187 15.42 13.05 19.67
N GLY A 188 14.91 11.97 19.07
CA GLY A 188 15.48 11.29 17.93
C GLY A 188 15.43 9.78 18.03
N VAL A 189 16.32 9.11 17.31
CA VAL A 189 16.41 7.63 17.32
C VAL A 189 17.89 7.19 17.40
N ILE A 190 18.12 6.00 17.94
CA ILE A 190 19.38 5.27 17.71
C ILE A 190 19.21 4.51 16.40
N ALA A 191 20.21 4.61 15.53
CA ALA A 191 20.21 3.91 14.25
C ALA A 191 21.54 3.22 14.01
N PHE A 192 21.49 2.15 13.24
CA PHE A 192 22.63 1.30 12.88
C PHE A 192 22.82 1.31 11.36
N SER A 193 24.01 1.68 10.90
CA SER A 193 24.38 1.55 9.48
C SER A 193 24.64 0.08 9.14
N ILE A 194 23.85 -0.47 8.23
CA ILE A 194 23.99 -1.86 7.76
C ILE A 194 25.30 -2.03 6.98
N GLU A 195 25.68 -1.01 6.19
CA GLU A 195 26.88 -1.04 5.36
C GLU A 195 28.18 -0.97 6.19
N TYR A 196 28.22 -0.05 7.16
CA TYR A 196 29.49 0.24 7.88
C TYR A 196 29.55 -0.37 9.28
N GLY A 197 28.47 -0.95 9.80
CA GLY A 197 28.42 -1.47 11.17
C GLY A 197 28.46 -0.37 12.25
N GLU A 198 28.23 0.88 11.89
CA GLU A 198 28.28 2.02 12.80
C GLU A 198 26.96 2.25 13.51
N VAL A 199 27.00 2.62 14.79
CA VAL A 199 25.82 3.07 15.56
C VAL A 199 25.90 4.58 15.73
N ALA A 200 24.78 5.26 15.48
CA ALA A 200 24.66 6.70 15.68
C ALA A 200 23.39 7.09 16.43
N TYR A 201 23.45 8.15 17.19
CA TYR A 201 22.31 8.88 17.69
C TYR A 201 21.91 9.95 16.67
N LEU A 202 20.79 9.76 16.02
CA LEU A 202 20.19 10.71 15.09
C LEU A 202 19.27 11.61 15.90
N LYS A 203 19.80 12.76 16.34
CA LYS A 203 19.08 13.72 17.18
C LYS A 203 18.24 14.64 16.31
N ALA A 204 16.99 14.88 16.70
CA ALA A 204 16.09 15.79 16.00
C ALA A 204 15.12 16.47 16.95
N GLN A 205 14.65 17.67 16.56
CA GLN A 205 13.60 18.39 17.29
C GLN A 205 12.25 17.70 17.13
N SER A 206 12.00 17.12 15.94
CA SER A 206 10.78 16.35 15.63
C SER A 206 11.13 15.06 14.91
N THR A 207 10.43 13.97 15.27
CA THR A 207 10.60 12.66 14.64
C THR A 207 9.26 12.18 14.09
N VAL A 208 9.24 11.88 12.79
CA VAL A 208 8.06 11.31 12.09
C VAL A 208 8.28 9.82 11.92
N MET A 209 7.38 9.00 12.47
CA MET A 209 7.38 7.55 12.28
C MET A 209 6.54 7.21 11.05
N ALA A 210 7.20 6.78 9.96
CA ALA A 210 6.59 6.44 8.67
C ALA A 210 7.03 5.04 8.19
N THR A 211 7.13 4.09 9.13
CA THR A 211 7.78 2.79 8.97
C THR A 211 6.95 1.73 8.26
N GLY A 212 5.74 2.06 7.83
CA GLY A 212 4.84 1.15 7.12
C GLY A 212 4.23 0.08 8.04
N GLY A 213 3.71 -0.96 7.42
CA GLY A 213 3.00 -2.03 8.10
C GLY A 213 3.89 -3.14 8.67
N ALA A 214 3.25 -4.16 9.23
CA ALA A 214 3.88 -5.30 9.90
C ALA A 214 3.40 -6.66 9.33
N GLY A 215 2.99 -6.71 8.06
CA GLY A 215 2.40 -7.93 7.47
C GLY A 215 3.30 -9.17 7.51
N ARG A 216 4.61 -9.00 7.69
CA ARG A 216 5.57 -10.13 7.81
C ARG A 216 5.52 -10.88 9.14
N ILE A 217 4.62 -10.53 10.04
CA ILE A 217 4.28 -11.36 11.19
C ILE A 217 3.43 -12.59 10.79
N TYR A 218 2.79 -12.56 9.61
CA TYR A 218 2.00 -13.67 9.06
C TYR A 218 2.84 -14.53 8.11
N ALA A 219 2.57 -15.84 8.09
CA ALA A 219 3.27 -16.79 7.22
C ALA A 219 2.99 -16.54 5.73
N SER A 220 1.77 -16.14 5.37
CA SER A 220 1.39 -15.76 4.02
C SER A 220 1.00 -14.28 4.00
N THR A 221 1.64 -13.50 3.13
CA THR A 221 1.41 -12.06 3.05
C THR A 221 1.90 -11.48 1.74
N THR A 222 1.16 -10.52 1.20
CA THR A 222 1.58 -9.70 0.05
C THR A 222 2.57 -8.60 0.42
N ASN A 223 2.87 -8.42 1.71
CA ASN A 223 3.80 -7.39 2.15
C ASN A 223 5.26 -7.72 1.80
N ALA A 224 6.02 -6.69 1.47
CA ALA A 224 7.47 -6.80 1.26
C ALA A 224 8.19 -7.35 2.50
N LEU A 225 9.32 -8.03 2.31
CA LEU A 225 10.14 -8.62 3.37
C LEU A 225 10.55 -7.61 4.46
N ILE A 226 10.58 -6.33 4.12
CA ILE A 226 10.93 -5.25 5.02
C ILE A 226 9.80 -4.83 5.99
N ASN A 227 8.58 -5.30 5.79
CA ASN A 227 7.41 -4.92 6.62
C ASN A 227 7.33 -5.79 7.89
N THR A 228 8.30 -5.64 8.75
CA THR A 228 8.54 -6.46 9.96
C THR A 228 7.99 -5.85 11.25
N GLY A 229 7.36 -4.66 11.17
CA GLY A 229 6.74 -4.00 12.34
C GLY A 229 7.73 -3.26 13.24
N ASP A 230 8.92 -2.94 12.75
CA ASP A 230 9.99 -2.34 13.56
C ASP A 230 9.55 -1.02 14.22
N GLY A 231 8.87 -0.13 13.46
CA GLY A 231 8.39 1.15 14.00
C GLY A 231 7.35 0.98 15.09
N LEU A 232 6.41 0.05 14.92
CA LEU A 232 5.43 -0.30 15.94
C LEU A 232 6.12 -0.82 17.20
N ALA A 233 7.10 -1.73 17.06
CA ALA A 233 7.85 -2.27 18.17
C ALA A 233 8.66 -1.18 18.90
N MET A 234 9.33 -0.26 18.17
CA MET A 234 10.07 0.86 18.76
C MET A 234 9.16 1.78 19.57
N THR A 235 7.98 2.12 19.05
CA THR A 235 7.02 3.01 19.75
C THR A 235 6.47 2.36 21.00
N LEU A 236 6.15 1.07 20.96
CA LEU A 236 5.72 0.29 22.13
C LEU A 236 6.82 0.21 23.20
N ARG A 237 8.07 -0.09 22.81
CA ARG A 237 9.21 -0.11 23.75
C ARG A 237 9.47 1.27 24.37
N ALA A 238 9.19 2.34 23.61
CA ALA A 238 9.27 3.70 24.12
C ALA A 238 8.11 4.08 25.07
N GLY A 239 7.14 3.19 25.28
CA GLY A 239 5.99 3.39 26.17
C GLY A 239 4.84 4.19 25.55
N PHE A 240 4.76 4.30 24.22
CA PHE A 240 3.60 4.87 23.54
C PHE A 240 2.50 3.81 23.36
N PRO A 241 1.21 4.19 23.42
CA PRO A 241 0.12 3.28 23.20
C PRO A 241 0.05 2.84 21.73
N ALA A 242 -0.40 1.60 21.47
CA ALA A 242 -0.82 1.13 20.17
C ALA A 242 -2.35 1.02 20.14
N GLN A 243 -2.95 1.22 18.98
CA GLN A 243 -4.39 1.19 18.79
C GLN A 243 -4.72 0.39 17.52
N ASP A 244 -5.92 -0.16 17.46
CA ASP A 244 -6.47 -0.90 16.30
C ASP A 244 -5.60 -2.10 15.86
N MET A 245 -4.95 -2.76 16.81
CA MET A 245 -4.00 -3.85 16.56
C MET A 245 -4.64 -5.09 15.94
N GLU A 246 -5.94 -5.26 16.07
CA GLU A 246 -6.75 -6.31 15.45
C GLU A 246 -7.17 -6.00 14.01
N MET A 247 -7.04 -4.76 13.56
CA MET A 247 -7.51 -4.31 12.25
C MET A 247 -6.54 -4.65 11.14
N TRP A 248 -6.52 -5.91 10.72
CA TRP A 248 -5.74 -6.42 9.59
C TRP A 248 -6.63 -6.68 8.38
N GLN A 249 -6.20 -6.23 7.21
CA GLN A 249 -6.87 -6.53 5.95
C GLN A 249 -6.06 -7.54 5.14
N PHE A 250 -6.64 -8.70 4.86
CA PHE A 250 -6.09 -9.67 3.93
C PHE A 250 -6.47 -9.30 2.50
N HIS A 251 -5.48 -9.32 1.60
CA HIS A 251 -5.78 -9.12 0.18
C HIS A 251 -6.36 -10.42 -0.41
N PRO A 252 -7.49 -10.37 -1.14
CA PRO A 252 -8.13 -11.59 -1.67
C PRO A 252 -7.24 -12.36 -2.64
N THR A 253 -6.44 -11.66 -3.45
CA THR A 253 -5.73 -12.25 -4.58
C THR A 253 -4.21 -12.10 -4.44
N GLY A 254 -3.59 -12.98 -3.64
CA GLY A 254 -2.17 -13.28 -3.70
C GLY A 254 -1.94 -14.49 -4.60
N ILE A 255 -0.83 -14.54 -5.35
CA ILE A 255 -0.46 -15.73 -6.13
C ILE A 255 -0.27 -16.91 -5.19
N TYR A 256 -0.96 -18.01 -5.45
CA TYR A 256 -0.84 -19.25 -4.68
C TYR A 256 0.61 -19.73 -4.64
N GLY A 257 1.08 -20.08 -3.47
CA GLY A 257 2.45 -20.54 -3.21
C GLY A 257 3.52 -19.44 -3.15
N ALA A 258 3.32 -18.29 -3.81
CA ALA A 258 4.30 -17.21 -3.85
C ALA A 258 3.93 -16.00 -2.96
N GLY A 259 2.65 -15.80 -2.68
CA GLY A 259 2.15 -14.65 -1.92
C GLY A 259 2.29 -13.29 -2.64
N SER A 260 2.71 -13.28 -3.90
CA SER A 260 2.83 -12.04 -4.67
C SER A 260 1.46 -11.43 -4.96
N LEU A 261 1.37 -10.09 -4.81
CA LEU A 261 0.13 -9.37 -5.00
C LEU A 261 -0.36 -9.40 -6.44
N VAL A 262 -1.57 -9.88 -6.66
CA VAL A 262 -2.33 -9.65 -7.90
C VAL A 262 -3.37 -8.56 -7.61
N THR A 263 -3.17 -7.41 -8.22
CA THR A 263 -3.97 -6.20 -7.93
C THR A 263 -5.48 -6.42 -8.06
N GLU A 264 -6.24 -5.77 -7.21
CA GLU A 264 -7.69 -5.65 -7.37
C GLU A 264 -8.08 -5.01 -8.70
N GLY A 265 -7.19 -4.23 -9.30
CA GLY A 265 -7.36 -3.69 -10.65
C GLY A 265 -7.71 -4.74 -11.70
N CYS A 266 -7.26 -6.00 -11.55
CA CYS A 266 -7.66 -7.11 -12.42
C CYS A 266 -9.17 -7.33 -12.43
N ARG A 267 -9.80 -7.29 -11.25
CA ARG A 267 -11.26 -7.40 -11.12
C ARG A 267 -11.96 -6.12 -11.57
N GLY A 268 -11.34 -4.96 -11.34
CA GLY A 268 -11.80 -3.66 -11.85
C GLY A 268 -11.82 -3.57 -13.36
N GLU A 269 -10.88 -4.22 -14.05
CA GLU A 269 -10.83 -4.30 -15.52
C GLU A 269 -11.75 -5.39 -16.10
N GLY A 270 -12.48 -6.13 -15.25
CA GLY A 270 -13.46 -7.13 -15.65
C GLY A 270 -13.09 -8.58 -15.35
N GLY A 271 -11.97 -8.83 -14.66
CA GLY A 271 -11.61 -10.16 -14.18
C GLY A 271 -12.56 -10.67 -13.11
N TYR A 272 -12.68 -11.99 -12.96
CA TYR A 272 -13.54 -12.60 -11.97
C TYR A 272 -12.98 -13.91 -11.41
N LEU A 273 -13.48 -14.29 -10.23
CA LEU A 273 -13.06 -15.48 -9.50
C LEU A 273 -13.95 -16.68 -9.84
N ILE A 274 -13.32 -17.84 -10.05
CA ILE A 274 -14.02 -19.10 -10.27
C ILE A 274 -13.49 -20.19 -9.34
N ASN A 275 -14.41 -21.05 -8.87
CA ASN A 275 -14.07 -22.27 -8.14
C ASN A 275 -13.73 -23.44 -9.10
N LYS A 276 -13.47 -24.64 -8.56
CA LYS A 276 -13.11 -25.84 -9.35
C LYS A 276 -14.17 -26.26 -10.37
N ASP A 277 -15.45 -25.91 -10.11
CA ASP A 277 -16.57 -26.27 -10.97
C ASP A 277 -16.80 -25.23 -12.09
N GLY A 278 -15.91 -24.19 -12.16
CA GLY A 278 -16.03 -23.08 -13.10
C GLY A 278 -17.11 -22.07 -12.72
N GLU A 279 -17.70 -22.18 -11.53
CA GLU A 279 -18.71 -21.25 -11.04
C GLU A 279 -18.07 -19.92 -10.65
N ARG A 280 -18.63 -18.80 -11.12
CA ARG A 280 -18.36 -17.45 -10.64
C ARG A 280 -19.07 -17.23 -9.30
N PHE A 281 -18.54 -17.83 -8.22
CA PHE A 281 -19.20 -17.94 -6.92
C PHE A 281 -19.53 -16.59 -6.26
N MET A 282 -18.84 -15.51 -6.61
CA MET A 282 -19.16 -14.18 -6.09
C MET A 282 -20.55 -13.68 -6.49
N GLU A 283 -21.16 -14.22 -7.54
CA GLU A 283 -22.57 -13.94 -7.88
C GLU A 283 -23.56 -14.46 -6.82
N ARG A 284 -23.16 -15.49 -6.08
CA ARG A 284 -23.95 -16.07 -4.98
C ARG A 284 -23.75 -15.32 -3.67
N TYR A 285 -22.48 -14.92 -3.38
CA TYR A 285 -22.14 -14.24 -2.12
C TYR A 285 -22.43 -12.74 -2.13
N ALA A 286 -22.31 -12.08 -3.28
CA ALA A 286 -22.50 -10.65 -3.44
C ALA A 286 -23.18 -10.33 -4.79
N PRO A 287 -24.46 -10.67 -5.00
CA PRO A 287 -25.11 -10.64 -6.31
C PRO A 287 -25.10 -9.28 -7.01
N ASN A 288 -25.08 -8.19 -6.24
CA ASN A 288 -25.15 -6.84 -6.80
C ASN A 288 -23.80 -6.33 -7.32
N VAL A 289 -22.70 -6.58 -6.58
CA VAL A 289 -21.36 -6.05 -6.86
C VAL A 289 -20.38 -7.15 -7.26
N LYS A 290 -20.73 -8.40 -7.07
CA LYS A 290 -19.97 -9.60 -7.48
C LYS A 290 -18.50 -9.50 -7.01
N ASP A 291 -17.57 -9.67 -7.90
CA ASP A 291 -16.11 -9.64 -7.63
C ASP A 291 -15.59 -8.26 -7.20
N LEU A 292 -16.39 -7.20 -7.27
CA LEU A 292 -16.12 -5.86 -6.76
C LEU A 292 -16.76 -5.60 -5.38
N ALA A 293 -17.13 -6.66 -4.65
CA ALA A 293 -17.43 -6.55 -3.21
C ALA A 293 -16.19 -6.11 -2.41
N GLY A 294 -16.38 -5.68 -1.17
CA GLY A 294 -15.28 -5.35 -0.27
C GLY A 294 -14.28 -6.51 -0.13
N ARG A 295 -13.02 -6.19 0.09
CA ARG A 295 -11.93 -7.20 0.13
C ARG A 295 -12.17 -8.29 1.16
N ASP A 296 -12.70 -7.93 2.33
CA ASP A 296 -13.05 -8.86 3.40
C ASP A 296 -14.14 -9.84 2.97
N VAL A 297 -15.17 -9.36 2.27
CA VAL A 297 -16.26 -10.19 1.72
C VAL A 297 -15.69 -11.18 0.70
N VAL A 298 -14.87 -10.69 -0.23
CA VAL A 298 -14.27 -11.56 -1.26
C VAL A 298 -13.35 -12.60 -0.62
N ALA A 299 -12.45 -12.18 0.29
CA ALA A 299 -11.53 -13.10 0.96
C ALA A 299 -12.26 -14.19 1.76
N ARG A 300 -13.29 -13.82 2.55
CA ARG A 300 -14.12 -14.79 3.27
C ARG A 300 -14.85 -15.76 2.34
N SER A 301 -15.39 -15.24 1.23
CA SER A 301 -16.08 -16.10 0.25
C SER A 301 -15.13 -17.13 -0.37
N MET A 302 -13.89 -16.72 -0.70
CA MET A 302 -12.86 -17.62 -1.21
C MET A 302 -12.51 -18.71 -0.19
N VAL A 303 -12.33 -18.34 1.08
CA VAL A 303 -12.05 -19.32 2.16
C VAL A 303 -13.22 -20.29 2.32
N LEU A 304 -14.47 -19.83 2.26
CA LEU A 304 -15.65 -20.71 2.32
C LEU A 304 -15.68 -21.70 1.16
N GLU A 305 -15.39 -21.27 -0.07
CA GLU A 305 -15.30 -22.17 -1.23
C GLU A 305 -14.23 -23.26 -1.02
N ILE A 306 -13.08 -22.88 -0.49
CA ILE A 306 -11.97 -23.82 -0.18
C ILE A 306 -12.40 -24.81 0.91
N LEU A 307 -12.95 -24.34 2.04
CA LEU A 307 -13.36 -25.17 3.17
C LEU A 307 -14.48 -26.15 2.83
N GLU A 308 -15.39 -25.74 1.95
CA GLU A 308 -16.49 -26.59 1.46
C GLU A 308 -16.05 -27.53 0.32
N GLY A 309 -14.76 -27.61 0.02
CA GLY A 309 -14.17 -28.53 -0.95
C GLY A 309 -14.37 -28.15 -2.41
N ARG A 310 -14.74 -26.90 -2.70
CA ARG A 310 -14.84 -26.33 -4.06
C ARG A 310 -13.57 -25.55 -4.48
N GLY A 311 -12.52 -25.60 -3.70
CA GLY A 311 -11.20 -25.08 -4.08
C GLY A 311 -10.65 -25.77 -5.32
N CYS A 312 -9.75 -25.07 -6.03
CA CYS A 312 -9.09 -25.51 -7.25
C CYS A 312 -7.78 -26.26 -6.96
N GLY A 313 -7.24 -26.93 -7.97
CA GLY A 313 -6.01 -27.72 -7.90
C GLY A 313 -6.17 -29.06 -7.19
N GLU A 314 -5.08 -29.81 -7.11
CA GLU A 314 -5.06 -31.14 -6.50
C GLU A 314 -5.39 -31.09 -5.01
N ASN A 315 -4.88 -30.08 -4.30
CA ASN A 315 -5.10 -29.88 -2.86
C ASN A 315 -6.42 -29.19 -2.52
N LYS A 316 -7.12 -28.63 -3.49
CA LYS A 316 -8.38 -27.86 -3.33
C LYS A 316 -8.22 -26.66 -2.38
N ASP A 317 -7.10 -26.00 -2.40
CA ASP A 317 -6.65 -25.00 -1.42
C ASP A 317 -6.47 -23.58 -1.99
N HIS A 318 -6.87 -23.35 -3.23
CA HIS A 318 -6.85 -22.06 -3.90
C HIS A 318 -8.07 -21.85 -4.80
N ILE A 319 -8.18 -20.66 -5.38
CA ILE A 319 -9.22 -20.23 -6.31
C ILE A 319 -8.53 -19.76 -7.61
N PHE A 320 -9.25 -19.75 -8.72
CA PHE A 320 -8.75 -19.18 -9.96
C PHE A 320 -9.28 -17.77 -10.22
N LEU A 321 -8.37 -16.84 -10.57
CA LEU A 321 -8.71 -15.53 -11.13
C LEU A 321 -8.64 -15.62 -12.66
N LYS A 322 -9.77 -15.39 -13.32
CA LYS A 322 -9.91 -15.49 -14.77
C LYS A 322 -9.80 -14.12 -15.43
N LEU A 323 -8.87 -13.98 -16.38
CA LEU A 323 -8.58 -12.75 -17.12
C LEU A 323 -8.56 -12.95 -18.64
N ASP A 324 -8.39 -14.18 -19.14
CA ASP A 324 -8.22 -14.52 -20.56
C ASP A 324 -9.34 -14.00 -21.48
N HIS A 325 -10.57 -13.87 -20.97
CA HIS A 325 -11.71 -13.31 -21.69
C HIS A 325 -11.58 -11.81 -22.02
N LEU A 326 -10.65 -11.09 -21.36
CA LEU A 326 -10.39 -9.66 -21.63
C LEU A 326 -9.57 -9.46 -22.92
N GLY A 327 -8.82 -10.48 -23.34
CA GLY A 327 -7.97 -10.45 -24.53
C GLY A 327 -6.60 -9.82 -24.30
N ALA A 328 -5.67 -10.19 -25.16
CA ALA A 328 -4.26 -9.79 -25.04
C ALA A 328 -4.04 -8.27 -25.06
N ASP A 329 -4.79 -7.54 -25.88
CA ASP A 329 -4.63 -6.08 -26.03
C ASP A 329 -4.94 -5.35 -24.71
N VAL A 330 -6.03 -5.73 -24.06
CA VAL A 330 -6.42 -5.12 -22.76
C VAL A 330 -5.40 -5.48 -21.68
N LEU A 331 -5.00 -6.76 -21.61
CA LEU A 331 -4.05 -7.23 -20.59
C LEU A 331 -2.68 -6.55 -20.76
N ASN A 332 -2.15 -6.47 -21.97
CA ASN A 332 -0.88 -5.82 -22.23
C ASN A 332 -0.91 -4.30 -22.01
N ALA A 333 -2.04 -3.65 -22.27
CA ALA A 333 -2.17 -2.20 -22.08
C ALA A 333 -2.39 -1.79 -20.63
N LYS A 334 -3.21 -2.54 -19.89
CA LYS A 334 -3.69 -2.14 -18.55
C LYS A 334 -3.06 -2.91 -17.40
N LEU A 335 -2.61 -4.14 -17.63
CA LEU A 335 -2.12 -5.08 -16.62
C LEU A 335 -0.78 -5.75 -17.01
N PRO A 336 0.18 -5.03 -17.65
CA PRO A 336 1.42 -5.63 -18.14
C PRO A 336 2.27 -6.25 -17.02
N GLY A 337 2.31 -5.62 -15.84
CA GLY A 337 3.04 -6.13 -14.68
C GLY A 337 2.39 -7.38 -14.09
N ILE A 338 1.07 -7.49 -14.13
CA ILE A 338 0.36 -8.71 -13.69
C ILE A 338 0.66 -9.88 -14.63
N CYS A 339 0.71 -9.65 -15.95
CA CYS A 339 1.10 -10.66 -16.90
C CYS A 339 2.54 -11.18 -16.60
N GLU A 340 3.47 -10.27 -16.34
CA GLU A 340 4.85 -10.62 -15.99
C GLU A 340 4.92 -11.40 -14.65
N LEU A 341 4.24 -10.93 -13.62
CA LEU A 341 4.17 -11.60 -12.31
C LEU A 341 3.58 -13.01 -12.41
N SER A 342 2.51 -13.19 -13.17
CA SER A 342 1.85 -14.48 -13.33
C SER A 342 2.75 -15.48 -14.05
N ARG A 343 3.42 -15.07 -15.10
CA ARG A 343 4.40 -15.93 -15.82
C ARG A 343 5.58 -16.30 -14.92
N THR A 344 6.06 -15.35 -14.09
CA THR A 344 7.24 -15.55 -13.23
C THR A 344 6.94 -16.41 -12.02
N PHE A 345 5.84 -16.14 -11.32
CA PHE A 345 5.58 -16.72 -9.99
C PHE A 345 4.47 -17.76 -9.97
N ALA A 346 3.52 -17.72 -10.88
CA ALA A 346 2.47 -18.73 -11.02
C ALA A 346 2.75 -19.71 -12.18
N HIS A 347 3.70 -19.40 -13.05
CA HIS A 347 4.05 -20.16 -14.24
C HIS A 347 2.89 -20.33 -15.23
N VAL A 348 1.96 -19.35 -15.24
CA VAL A 348 0.81 -19.28 -16.14
C VAL A 348 0.84 -18.00 -16.96
N ASP A 349 0.35 -18.05 -18.19
CA ASP A 349 0.11 -16.85 -19.00
C ASP A 349 -1.36 -16.44 -18.89
N PRO A 350 -1.68 -15.31 -18.23
CA PRO A 350 -3.06 -14.90 -17.99
C PRO A 350 -3.84 -14.53 -19.24
N ILE A 351 -3.18 -14.47 -20.40
CA ILE A 351 -3.84 -14.34 -21.70
C ILE A 351 -4.60 -15.65 -22.07
N TYR A 352 -4.13 -16.79 -21.60
CA TYR A 352 -4.64 -18.10 -21.97
C TYR A 352 -5.15 -18.93 -20.79
N GLU A 353 -4.65 -18.68 -19.59
CA GLU A 353 -4.89 -19.51 -18.41
C GLU A 353 -5.27 -18.67 -17.19
N PRO A 354 -6.11 -19.15 -16.26
CA PRO A 354 -6.45 -18.43 -15.06
C PRO A 354 -5.28 -18.45 -14.06
N ILE A 355 -5.16 -17.39 -13.25
CA ILE A 355 -4.13 -17.27 -12.21
C ILE A 355 -4.60 -17.96 -10.94
N PRO A 356 -3.82 -18.90 -10.35
CA PRO A 356 -4.13 -19.47 -9.04
C PRO A 356 -3.89 -18.43 -7.93
N VAL A 357 -4.89 -18.15 -7.11
CA VAL A 357 -4.87 -17.10 -6.08
C VAL A 357 -5.46 -17.57 -4.77
N VAL A 358 -4.94 -17.00 -3.67
CA VAL A 358 -5.45 -17.22 -2.30
C VAL A 358 -5.49 -15.91 -1.54
N PRO A 359 -6.34 -15.75 -0.50
CA PRO A 359 -6.26 -14.65 0.44
C PRO A 359 -4.93 -14.65 1.19
N THR A 360 -4.28 -13.51 1.21
CA THR A 360 -2.95 -13.35 1.85
C THR A 360 -2.86 -12.04 2.62
#